data_032bb0dd9490f390852e38d6e42f529f
#
_entry.id   032bb0dd9490f390852e38d6e42f529f
#
_cell.length_a   1.000
_cell.length_b   1.000
_cell.length_c   1.000
_cell.angle_alpha   90.00
_cell.angle_beta   90.00
_cell.angle_gamma   90.00
#
_symmetry.space_group_name_H-M   'P 1'
#
loop_
_entity.id
_entity.type
_entity.pdbx_description
1 polymer ?
#
loop_
_entity_poly.entity_id
_entity_poly.type
_entity_poly.pdbx_seq_one_letter_code
_entity_poly.pdbx_strand_id
1 'polypeptide(L)'
;FHKEKYHLLRLTLNGAEAVSEKFTDPAEAEQAAAMCKGAAVTCTSVTKEQKKEQPPKLYDLTTLQREANRLFGYTAKQTLDYAQSLYEKKLLTYPRTDSRYLTSDMAETVSCVIHLAAKLPPFDGCSNFFPLVETMISDKDVSDHHAIIPTMEIEKADIKALPLGERNLFLLVCCKLLCASAEPYVYEAVTATFDCCGHSFTAKGKRILSE
;
A
#
# COMPACT_ATOMS: atom_id res chain seq x y z
N PHE A 1 -3.54 18.43 21.68
CA PHE A 1 -4.38 18.21 20.49
C PHE A 1 -5.74 18.87 20.75
N HIS A 2 -6.06 19.98 20.05
CA HIS A 2 -7.36 20.63 20.09
C HIS A 2 -8.23 20.07 18.97
N LYS A 3 -9.40 19.54 19.33
CA LYS A 3 -10.40 19.08 18.35
C LYS A 3 -11.19 20.31 17.86
N GLU A 4 -10.98 20.70 16.62
CA GLU A 4 -11.83 21.66 15.94
C GLU A 4 -12.99 20.96 15.25
N LYS A 5 -14.21 21.40 15.48
CA LYS A 5 -15.40 20.94 14.76
C LYS A 5 -15.55 21.79 13.51
N TYR A 6 -15.89 21.15 12.40
CA TYR A 6 -16.23 21.83 11.15
C TYR A 6 -17.38 21.10 10.46
N HIS A 7 -18.05 21.78 9.57
CA HIS A 7 -19.15 21.27 8.77
C HIS A 7 -18.72 21.24 7.29
N LEU A 8 -19.20 20.23 6.56
CA LEU A 8 -19.00 20.09 5.13
C LEU A 8 -20.35 19.88 4.45
N LEU A 9 -20.56 20.53 3.32
CA LEU A 9 -21.70 20.27 2.47
C LEU A 9 -21.30 19.23 1.42
N ARG A 10 -22.21 18.34 1.08
CA ARG A 10 -22.05 17.38 -0.01
C ARG A 10 -23.03 17.70 -1.10
N LEU A 11 -22.51 17.84 -2.30
CA LEU A 11 -23.25 18.05 -3.53
C LEU A 11 -23.29 16.72 -4.28
N THR A 12 -24.49 16.16 -4.45
CA THR A 12 -24.69 14.92 -5.20
C THR A 12 -24.94 15.26 -6.66
N LEU A 13 -24.07 14.79 -7.53
CA LEU A 13 -24.14 14.93 -8.99
C LEU A 13 -24.42 13.55 -9.61
N ASN A 14 -24.86 13.51 -10.88
CA ASN A 14 -25.00 12.25 -11.60
C ASN A 14 -23.64 11.54 -11.73
N GLY A 15 -23.41 10.50 -10.89
CA GLY A 15 -22.20 9.68 -10.90
C GLY A 15 -21.02 10.21 -10.08
N ALA A 16 -21.16 11.33 -9.35
CA ALA A 16 -20.08 11.86 -8.50
C ALA A 16 -20.64 12.59 -7.26
N GLU A 17 -19.80 12.67 -6.22
CA GLU A 17 -20.02 13.54 -5.08
C GLU A 17 -18.94 14.62 -5.02
N ALA A 18 -19.35 15.87 -4.80
CA ALA A 18 -18.43 16.97 -4.54
C ALA A 18 -18.63 17.49 -3.10
N VAL A 19 -17.54 17.93 -2.49
CA VAL A 19 -17.53 18.40 -1.09
C VAL A 19 -17.12 19.86 -1.06
N SER A 20 -17.80 20.66 -0.24
CA SER A 20 -17.49 22.08 -0.04
C SER A 20 -16.17 22.28 0.73
N GLU A 21 -15.75 23.52 0.84
CA GLU A 21 -14.81 23.97 1.85
C GLU A 21 -15.37 23.77 3.26
N LYS A 22 -14.51 23.87 4.26
CA LYS A 22 -14.89 23.68 5.67
C LYS A 22 -15.58 24.93 6.18
N PHE A 23 -16.75 24.76 6.77
CA PHE A 23 -17.43 25.78 7.55
C PHE A 23 -17.13 25.59 9.04
N THR A 24 -16.68 26.59 9.73
CA THR A 24 -16.47 26.56 11.18
C THR A 24 -17.74 26.94 11.94
N ASP A 25 -18.59 27.76 11.34
CA ASP A 25 -19.93 28.15 11.88
C ASP A 25 -21.03 27.25 11.29
N PRO A 26 -21.80 26.54 12.13
CA PRO A 26 -22.91 25.73 11.66
C PRO A 26 -24.03 26.58 10.97
N ALA A 27 -24.24 27.83 11.39
CA ALA A 27 -25.27 28.69 10.79
C ALA A 27 -24.90 29.07 9.35
N GLU A 28 -23.63 29.35 9.08
CA GLU A 28 -23.13 29.59 7.71
C GLU A 28 -23.29 28.35 6.82
N ALA A 29 -22.99 27.15 7.38
CA ALA A 29 -23.17 25.89 6.65
C ALA A 29 -24.65 25.65 6.31
N GLU A 30 -25.57 25.87 7.23
CA GLU A 30 -27.03 25.72 7.02
C GLU A 30 -27.54 26.71 5.97
N GLN A 31 -27.10 27.95 6.02
CA GLN A 31 -27.48 28.98 5.04
C GLN A 31 -26.97 28.60 3.64
N ALA A 32 -25.72 28.21 3.51
CA ALA A 32 -25.15 27.77 2.25
C ALA A 32 -25.88 26.53 1.69
N ALA A 33 -26.23 25.57 2.56
CA ALA A 33 -26.98 24.39 2.17
C ALA A 33 -28.37 24.76 1.64
N ALA A 34 -29.07 25.70 2.30
CA ALA A 34 -30.37 26.17 1.88
C ALA A 34 -30.33 26.89 0.51
N MET A 35 -29.29 27.70 0.26
CA MET A 35 -29.08 28.40 -1.01
C MET A 35 -28.77 27.43 -2.17
N CYS A 36 -27.98 26.41 -1.90
CA CYS A 36 -27.57 25.43 -2.93
C CYS A 36 -28.66 24.39 -3.23
N LYS A 37 -29.68 24.25 -2.38
CA LYS A 37 -30.70 23.22 -2.54
C LYS A 37 -31.57 23.49 -3.79
N GLY A 38 -31.44 22.61 -4.81
CA GLY A 38 -32.17 22.73 -6.07
C GLY A 38 -31.64 23.81 -7.02
N ALA A 39 -30.53 24.48 -6.67
CA ALA A 39 -29.90 25.47 -7.52
C ALA A 39 -29.09 24.80 -8.65
N ALA A 40 -28.84 25.58 -9.71
CA ALA A 40 -27.97 25.15 -10.81
C ALA A 40 -26.51 25.04 -10.33
N VAL A 41 -25.83 24.01 -10.80
CA VAL A 41 -24.41 23.75 -10.51
C VAL A 41 -23.61 23.90 -11.79
N THR A 42 -22.54 24.71 -11.74
CA THR A 42 -21.65 24.94 -12.86
C THR A 42 -20.29 24.31 -12.60
N CYS A 43 -19.80 23.47 -13.50
CA CYS A 43 -18.40 23.00 -13.47
C CYS A 43 -17.49 24.13 -13.91
N THR A 44 -16.64 24.63 -13.02
CA THR A 44 -15.75 25.77 -13.28
C THR A 44 -14.37 25.32 -13.75
N SER A 45 -13.91 24.14 -13.34
CA SER A 45 -12.63 23.59 -13.80
C SER A 45 -12.59 22.07 -13.70
N VAL A 46 -11.80 21.46 -14.60
CA VAL A 46 -11.41 20.04 -14.51
C VAL A 46 -9.91 19.97 -14.75
N THR A 47 -9.19 19.50 -13.74
CA THR A 47 -7.75 19.27 -13.85
C THR A 47 -7.45 17.78 -13.84
N LYS A 48 -6.46 17.37 -14.63
CA LYS A 48 -5.99 16.01 -14.75
C LYS A 48 -4.48 15.99 -14.54
N GLU A 49 -4.02 15.14 -13.64
CA GLU A 49 -2.61 14.99 -13.31
C GLU A 49 -2.24 13.51 -13.30
N GLN A 50 -1.26 13.13 -14.13
CA GLN A 50 -0.73 11.77 -14.06
C GLN A 50 0.15 11.62 -12.83
N LYS A 51 -0.14 10.64 -12.00
CA LYS A 51 0.60 10.28 -10.80
C LYS A 51 1.19 8.90 -10.92
N LYS A 52 2.40 8.75 -10.37
CA LYS A 52 3.14 7.51 -10.34
C LYS A 52 3.52 7.21 -8.90
N GLU A 53 3.01 6.11 -8.37
CA GLU A 53 3.36 5.60 -7.04
C GLU A 53 4.38 4.47 -7.19
N GLN A 54 5.52 4.60 -6.53
CA GLN A 54 6.58 3.58 -6.57
C GLN A 54 6.19 2.35 -5.76
N PRO A 55 6.62 1.15 -6.16
CA PRO A 55 6.47 -0.04 -5.35
C PRO A 55 7.00 0.13 -3.93
N PRO A 56 6.44 -0.58 -2.94
CA PRO A 56 6.94 -0.51 -1.57
C PRO A 56 8.34 -1.12 -1.48
N LYS A 57 9.16 -0.63 -0.56
CA LYS A 57 10.43 -1.28 -0.21
C LYS A 57 10.16 -2.58 0.54
N LEU A 58 11.14 -3.50 0.53
CA LEU A 58 11.14 -4.72 1.34
C LEU A 58 11.08 -4.44 2.85
N TYR A 59 10.94 -5.47 3.65
CA TYR A 59 10.91 -5.35 5.11
C TYR A 59 12.31 -5.34 5.73
N ASP A 60 12.54 -4.39 6.62
CA ASP A 60 13.35 -4.54 7.81
C ASP A 60 12.52 -5.09 8.98
N LEU A 61 13.13 -5.38 10.12
CA LEU A 61 12.41 -5.89 11.29
C LEU A 61 11.33 -4.91 11.78
N THR A 62 11.65 -3.63 11.87
CA THR A 62 10.74 -2.61 12.42
C THR A 62 9.49 -2.44 11.55
N THR A 63 9.65 -2.37 10.24
CA THR A 63 8.51 -2.23 9.32
C THR A 63 7.67 -3.50 9.26
N LEU A 64 8.29 -4.69 9.34
CA LEU A 64 7.57 -5.96 9.46
C LEU A 64 6.72 -6.00 10.74
N GLN A 65 7.29 -5.62 11.88
CA GLN A 65 6.57 -5.58 13.16
C GLN A 65 5.37 -4.61 13.12
N ARG A 66 5.55 -3.43 12.54
CA ARG A 66 4.47 -2.43 12.40
C ARG A 66 3.34 -2.94 11.52
N GLU A 67 3.66 -3.59 10.41
CA GLU A 67 2.64 -4.07 9.48
C GLU A 67 1.94 -5.32 10.00
N ALA A 68 2.66 -6.24 10.64
CA ALA A 68 2.09 -7.40 11.32
C ALA A 68 1.16 -7.00 12.49
N ASN A 69 1.52 -5.97 13.24
CA ASN A 69 0.64 -5.42 14.28
C ASN A 69 -0.64 -4.82 13.68
N ARG A 70 -0.51 -4.04 12.61
CA ARG A 70 -1.65 -3.40 11.94
C ARG A 70 -2.64 -4.42 11.36
N LEU A 71 -2.14 -5.51 10.77
CA LEU A 71 -2.97 -6.49 10.05
C LEU A 71 -3.47 -7.64 10.95
N PHE A 72 -2.65 -8.08 11.88
CA PHE A 72 -2.92 -9.28 12.68
C PHE A 72 -2.97 -9.02 14.20
N GLY A 73 -2.67 -7.80 14.66
CA GLY A 73 -2.59 -7.47 16.06
C GLY A 73 -1.38 -8.07 16.80
N TYR A 74 -0.37 -8.58 16.08
CA TYR A 74 0.80 -9.18 16.72
C TYR A 74 1.66 -8.11 17.40
N THR A 75 2.15 -8.46 18.58
CA THR A 75 3.14 -7.63 19.28
C THR A 75 4.49 -7.70 18.55
N ALA A 76 5.37 -6.72 18.80
CA ALA A 76 6.73 -6.74 18.25
C ALA A 76 7.49 -8.02 18.63
N LYS A 77 7.31 -8.50 19.87
CA LYS A 77 7.92 -9.76 20.33
C LYS A 77 7.38 -10.96 19.55
N GLN A 78 6.07 -11.12 19.44
CA GLN A 78 5.46 -12.23 18.68
C GLN A 78 5.92 -12.23 17.22
N THR A 79 5.98 -11.06 16.57
CA THR A 79 6.45 -10.96 15.19
C THR A 79 7.90 -11.41 15.06
N LEU A 80 8.78 -11.00 15.99
CA LEU A 80 10.16 -11.44 16.00
C LEU A 80 10.28 -12.95 16.26
N ASP A 81 9.51 -13.50 17.22
CA ASP A 81 9.54 -14.93 17.54
C ASP A 81 9.11 -15.78 16.33
N TYR A 82 8.04 -15.36 15.60
CA TYR A 82 7.61 -16.02 14.36
C TYR A 82 8.64 -15.90 13.24
N ALA A 83 9.22 -14.71 13.04
CA ALA A 83 10.24 -14.49 12.02
C ALA A 83 11.50 -15.32 12.33
N GLN A 84 11.92 -15.41 13.58
CA GLN A 84 13.05 -16.23 14.03
C GLN A 84 12.78 -17.73 13.76
N SER A 85 11.59 -18.23 14.11
CA SER A 85 11.20 -19.60 13.82
C SER A 85 11.19 -19.92 12.32
N LEU A 86 10.70 -19.00 11.48
CA LEU A 86 10.73 -19.14 10.02
C LEU A 86 12.16 -19.10 9.46
N TYR A 87 13.06 -18.31 10.03
CA TYR A 87 14.47 -18.29 9.71
C TYR A 87 15.16 -19.64 10.06
N GLU A 88 14.90 -20.18 11.24
CA GLU A 88 15.43 -21.49 11.67
C GLU A 88 14.92 -22.64 10.79
N LYS A 89 13.69 -22.52 10.27
CA LYS A 89 13.13 -23.41 9.24
C LYS A 89 13.68 -23.12 7.84
N LYS A 90 14.58 -22.15 7.68
CA LYS A 90 15.15 -21.67 6.42
C LYS A 90 14.14 -21.11 5.43
N LEU A 91 12.95 -20.71 5.87
CA LEU A 91 11.90 -20.14 5.02
C LEU A 91 12.04 -18.64 4.83
N LEU A 92 12.65 -17.94 5.77
CA LEU A 92 12.99 -16.52 5.68
C LEU A 92 14.49 -16.30 5.84
N THR A 93 14.98 -15.17 5.35
CA THR A 93 16.32 -14.65 5.64
C THR A 93 16.40 -14.11 7.06
N TYR A 94 17.59 -13.75 7.54
CA TYR A 94 17.82 -13.31 8.92
C TYR A 94 16.95 -12.12 9.30
N PRO A 95 16.12 -12.22 10.37
CA PRO A 95 15.08 -11.22 10.62
C PRO A 95 15.55 -9.97 11.34
N ARG A 96 16.75 -9.98 11.98
CA ARG A 96 17.26 -8.82 12.72
C ARG A 96 18.10 -7.94 11.78
N THR A 97 17.44 -7.26 10.88
CA THR A 97 18.06 -6.34 9.92
C THR A 97 17.36 -4.99 9.94
N ASP A 98 18.10 -3.94 9.65
CA ASP A 98 17.63 -2.58 9.41
C ASP A 98 17.58 -2.23 7.92
N SER A 99 18.13 -3.10 7.06
CA SER A 99 18.09 -2.90 5.61
C SER A 99 16.74 -3.27 5.01
N ARG A 100 16.36 -2.52 3.98
CA ARG A 100 15.16 -2.75 3.15
C ARG A 100 15.52 -3.01 1.69
N TYR A 101 16.80 -3.38 1.45
CA TYR A 101 17.36 -3.64 0.15
C TYR A 101 18.12 -4.97 0.14
N LEU A 102 18.42 -5.45 -1.05
CA LEU A 102 19.19 -6.64 -1.33
C LEU A 102 20.52 -6.25 -1.97
N THR A 103 21.47 -7.16 -1.98
CA THR A 103 22.76 -7.00 -2.66
C THR A 103 22.68 -7.46 -4.12
N SER A 104 23.58 -6.97 -4.96
CA SER A 104 23.58 -7.23 -6.41
C SER A 104 23.79 -8.72 -6.75
N ASP A 105 24.54 -9.45 -5.94
CA ASP A 105 24.77 -10.89 -6.08
C ASP A 105 23.52 -11.75 -5.86
N MET A 106 22.47 -11.19 -5.24
CA MET A 106 21.21 -11.88 -4.99
C MET A 106 20.22 -11.82 -6.16
N ALA A 107 20.46 -11.03 -7.19
CA ALA A 107 19.47 -10.71 -8.23
C ALA A 107 18.85 -11.95 -8.90
N GLU A 108 19.66 -12.93 -9.30
CA GLU A 108 19.17 -14.16 -9.92
C GLU A 108 18.35 -15.01 -8.94
N THR A 109 18.87 -15.20 -7.72
CA THR A 109 18.17 -15.98 -6.68
C THR A 109 16.82 -15.36 -6.33
N VAL A 110 16.78 -14.04 -6.18
CA VAL A 110 15.54 -13.32 -5.86
C VAL A 110 14.50 -13.43 -6.96
N SER A 111 14.92 -13.37 -8.24
CA SER A 111 14.02 -13.61 -9.36
C SER A 111 13.37 -14.99 -9.28
N CYS A 112 14.12 -16.04 -8.94
CA CYS A 112 13.57 -17.37 -8.73
C CYS A 112 12.60 -17.42 -7.54
N VAL A 113 12.96 -16.80 -6.40
CA VAL A 113 12.10 -16.74 -5.19
C VAL A 113 10.78 -16.02 -5.48
N ILE A 114 10.79 -14.94 -6.26
CA ILE A 114 9.58 -14.22 -6.68
C ILE A 114 8.64 -15.16 -7.45
N HIS A 115 9.16 -15.91 -8.42
CA HIS A 115 8.36 -16.85 -9.20
C HIS A 115 7.80 -18.01 -8.35
N LEU A 116 8.55 -18.46 -7.33
CA LEU A 116 8.06 -19.45 -6.39
C LEU A 116 6.96 -18.87 -5.48
N ALA A 117 7.16 -17.66 -4.96
CA ALA A 117 6.18 -16.99 -4.11
C ALA A 117 4.86 -16.72 -4.87
N ALA A 118 4.93 -16.34 -6.15
CA ALA A 118 3.76 -16.10 -6.99
C ALA A 118 2.90 -17.35 -7.24
N LYS A 119 3.46 -18.56 -7.07
CA LYS A 119 2.72 -19.82 -7.18
C LYS A 119 2.01 -20.22 -5.90
N LEU A 120 2.30 -19.58 -4.78
CA LEU A 120 1.64 -19.89 -3.50
C LEU A 120 0.20 -19.37 -3.49
N PRO A 121 -0.77 -20.13 -2.98
CA PRO A 121 -2.05 -19.53 -2.60
C PRO A 121 -1.81 -18.52 -1.46
N PRO A 122 -2.33 -17.31 -1.50
CA PRO A 122 -3.36 -16.77 -2.41
C PRO A 122 -2.81 -15.99 -3.62
N PHE A 123 -1.55 -16.17 -4.04
CA PHE A 123 -0.88 -15.36 -5.07
C PHE A 123 -0.87 -16.01 -6.46
N ASP A 124 -1.49 -17.17 -6.62
CA ASP A 124 -1.51 -17.97 -7.87
C ASP A 124 -2.12 -17.22 -9.07
N GLY A 125 -2.93 -16.19 -8.85
CA GLY A 125 -3.40 -15.28 -9.88
C GLY A 125 -2.37 -14.25 -10.39
N CYS A 126 -1.22 -14.12 -9.70
CA CYS A 126 -0.17 -13.14 -10.02
C CYS A 126 0.96 -13.71 -10.89
N SER A 127 0.77 -14.87 -11.54
CA SER A 127 1.85 -15.62 -12.20
C SER A 127 2.38 -15.02 -13.51
N ASN A 128 1.70 -14.02 -14.08
CA ASN A 128 2.00 -13.48 -15.42
C ASN A 128 2.64 -12.07 -15.40
N PHE A 129 3.43 -11.74 -14.40
CA PHE A 129 4.15 -10.48 -14.37
C PHE A 129 5.67 -10.66 -14.52
N PHE A 130 6.34 -9.64 -15.01
CA PHE A 130 7.80 -9.59 -15.11
C PHE A 130 8.35 -8.81 -13.91
N PRO A 131 9.04 -9.49 -12.96
CA PRO A 131 9.51 -8.82 -11.77
C PRO A 131 10.65 -7.84 -12.06
N LEU A 132 10.57 -6.63 -11.50
CA LEU A 132 11.61 -5.61 -11.54
C LEU A 132 12.53 -5.77 -10.33
N VAL A 133 13.53 -6.67 -10.42
CA VAL A 133 14.45 -6.98 -9.30
C VAL A 133 15.37 -5.80 -8.99
N GLU A 134 15.78 -5.02 -9.97
CA GLU A 134 16.72 -3.90 -9.85
C GLU A 134 16.24 -2.83 -8.89
N THR A 135 14.92 -2.66 -8.74
CA THR A 135 14.32 -1.69 -7.81
C THR A 135 14.58 -2.00 -6.34
N MET A 136 14.89 -3.25 -6.03
CA MET A 136 15.17 -3.76 -4.70
C MET A 136 16.65 -3.88 -4.37
N ILE A 137 17.54 -3.66 -5.36
CA ILE A 137 18.98 -3.81 -5.20
C ILE A 137 19.62 -2.48 -4.82
N SER A 138 20.43 -2.50 -3.76
CA SER A 138 21.28 -1.36 -3.37
C SER A 138 22.40 -1.81 -2.44
N ASP A 139 23.57 -2.14 -2.96
CA ASP A 139 24.71 -2.58 -2.16
C ASP A 139 25.13 -1.57 -1.10
N LYS A 140 24.98 -0.27 -1.36
CA LYS A 140 25.31 0.81 -0.40
C LYS A 140 24.36 0.91 0.80
N ASP A 141 23.12 0.40 0.65
CA ASP A 141 22.08 0.46 1.68
C ASP A 141 21.93 -0.90 2.41
N VAL A 142 22.84 -1.82 2.18
CA VAL A 142 22.99 -3.10 2.91
C VAL A 142 24.29 -3.07 3.69
N SER A 143 24.21 -3.18 5.01
CA SER A 143 25.37 -3.26 5.90
C SER A 143 25.73 -4.72 6.18
N ASP A 144 25.30 -5.24 7.35
CA ASP A 144 25.61 -6.61 7.77
C ASP A 144 24.62 -7.65 7.21
N HIS A 145 23.36 -7.24 7.08
CA HIS A 145 22.26 -8.09 6.62
C HIS A 145 21.35 -7.35 5.65
N HIS A 146 20.95 -8.04 4.59
CA HIS A 146 19.94 -7.53 3.65
C HIS A 146 18.51 -7.65 4.20
N ALA A 147 17.53 -7.14 3.46
CA ALA A 147 16.11 -7.17 3.81
C ALA A 147 15.58 -8.59 4.09
N ILE A 148 14.46 -8.65 4.83
CA ILE A 148 13.76 -9.90 5.12
C ILE A 148 12.97 -10.32 3.87
N ILE A 149 13.34 -11.47 3.30
CA ILE A 149 12.67 -12.08 2.16
C ILE A 149 12.49 -13.59 2.37
N PRO A 150 11.60 -14.24 1.61
CA PRO A 150 11.54 -15.69 1.56
C PRO A 150 12.80 -16.27 0.90
N THR A 151 13.04 -17.55 1.10
CA THR A 151 14.16 -18.28 0.50
C THR A 151 13.68 -19.29 -0.54
N MET A 152 14.61 -19.94 -1.23
CA MET A 152 14.32 -21.03 -2.18
C MET A 152 13.66 -22.26 -1.54
N GLU A 153 13.70 -22.39 -0.21
CA GLU A 153 13.06 -23.50 0.50
C GLU A 153 11.53 -23.50 0.40
N ILE A 154 10.93 -22.40 -0.10
CA ILE A 154 9.49 -22.35 -0.47
C ILE A 154 9.08 -23.54 -1.33
N GLU A 155 9.93 -23.95 -2.26
CA GLU A 155 9.65 -25.01 -3.23
C GLU A 155 9.32 -26.35 -2.55
N LYS A 156 9.91 -26.61 -1.38
CA LYS A 156 9.80 -27.87 -0.65
C LYS A 156 8.90 -27.80 0.57
N ALA A 157 8.50 -26.58 0.97
CA ALA A 157 7.83 -26.33 2.21
C ALA A 157 6.30 -26.55 2.11
N ASP A 158 5.75 -27.29 3.06
CA ASP A 158 4.29 -27.29 3.27
C ASP A 158 3.86 -26.07 4.09
N ILE A 159 3.57 -24.98 3.41
CA ILE A 159 3.16 -23.73 4.05
C ILE A 159 1.84 -23.89 4.82
N LYS A 160 0.97 -24.84 4.42
CA LYS A 160 -0.29 -25.09 5.11
C LYS A 160 -0.09 -25.76 6.49
N ALA A 161 0.99 -26.50 6.65
CA ALA A 161 1.36 -27.15 7.91
C ALA A 161 1.96 -26.18 8.93
N LEU A 162 2.34 -24.95 8.54
CA LEU A 162 2.86 -23.96 9.48
C LEU A 162 1.80 -23.52 10.51
N PRO A 163 2.18 -23.27 11.78
CA PRO A 163 1.34 -22.60 12.74
C PRO A 163 0.76 -21.30 12.19
N LEU A 164 -0.47 -20.97 12.56
CA LEU A 164 -1.21 -19.84 11.96
C LEU A 164 -0.42 -18.53 11.98
N GLY A 165 0.24 -18.20 13.10
CA GLY A 165 1.02 -16.98 13.25
C GLY A 165 2.22 -16.91 12.31
N GLU A 166 2.95 -18.02 12.19
CA GLU A 166 4.08 -18.13 11.26
C GLU A 166 3.62 -18.07 9.80
N ARG A 167 2.55 -18.79 9.47
CA ARG A 167 1.99 -18.78 8.11
C ARG A 167 1.54 -17.40 7.70
N ASN A 168 0.83 -16.67 8.57
CA ASN A 168 0.40 -15.30 8.27
C ASN A 168 1.60 -14.38 8.04
N LEU A 169 2.64 -14.47 8.88
CA LEU A 169 3.84 -13.67 8.74
C LEU A 169 4.61 -14.01 7.47
N PHE A 170 4.74 -15.30 7.16
CA PHE A 170 5.39 -15.78 5.95
C PHE A 170 4.69 -15.26 4.68
N LEU A 171 3.37 -15.39 4.61
CA LEU A 171 2.59 -14.89 3.48
C LEU A 171 2.65 -13.35 3.38
N LEU A 172 2.73 -12.64 4.50
CA LEU A 172 2.92 -11.19 4.50
C LEU A 172 4.27 -10.79 3.87
N VAL A 173 5.35 -11.54 4.18
CA VAL A 173 6.67 -11.30 3.58
C VAL A 173 6.67 -11.64 2.09
N CYS A 174 6.03 -12.75 1.68
CA CYS A 174 5.87 -13.10 0.26
C CYS A 174 5.09 -12.00 -0.49
N CYS A 175 3.97 -11.53 0.06
CA CYS A 175 3.19 -10.44 -0.51
C CYS A 175 4.03 -9.17 -0.70
N LYS A 176 4.84 -8.82 0.31
CA LYS A 176 5.74 -7.66 0.22
C LYS A 176 6.77 -7.81 -0.89
N LEU A 177 7.36 -8.98 -1.05
CA LEU A 177 8.33 -9.26 -2.13
C LEU A 177 7.68 -9.10 -3.50
N LEU A 178 6.49 -9.67 -3.71
CA LEU A 178 5.73 -9.55 -4.95
C LEU A 178 5.37 -8.08 -5.25
N CYS A 179 4.87 -7.35 -4.26
CA CYS A 179 4.57 -5.93 -4.43
C CYS A 179 5.82 -5.07 -4.70
N ALA A 180 6.97 -5.39 -4.08
CA ALA A 180 8.20 -4.64 -4.26
C ALA A 180 8.83 -4.86 -5.65
N SER A 181 8.55 -6.00 -6.28
CA SER A 181 9.02 -6.34 -7.63
C SER A 181 8.06 -5.91 -8.75
N ALA A 182 6.93 -5.29 -8.43
CA ALA A 182 5.95 -4.85 -9.40
C ALA A 182 6.36 -3.55 -10.10
N GLU A 183 5.75 -3.26 -11.24
CA GLU A 183 5.85 -1.95 -11.87
C GLU A 183 5.20 -0.86 -11.01
N PRO A 184 5.62 0.39 -11.16
CA PRO A 184 4.97 1.50 -10.49
C PRO A 184 3.50 1.63 -10.90
N TYR A 185 2.63 1.85 -9.91
CA TYR A 185 1.22 2.11 -10.14
C TYR A 185 1.02 3.51 -10.75
N VAL A 186 0.46 3.57 -11.95
CA VAL A 186 0.25 4.81 -12.68
C VAL A 186 -1.23 5.11 -12.83
N TYR A 187 -1.64 6.29 -12.39
CA TYR A 187 -3.02 6.73 -12.50
C TYR A 187 -3.14 8.22 -12.84
N GLU A 188 -4.26 8.59 -13.46
CA GLU A 188 -4.66 9.97 -13.68
C GLU A 188 -5.55 10.41 -12.50
N ALA A 189 -5.07 11.36 -11.71
CA ALA A 189 -5.87 12.04 -10.69
C ALA A 189 -6.70 13.13 -11.36
N VAL A 190 -8.01 13.06 -11.21
CA VAL A 190 -8.96 14.04 -11.74
C VAL A 190 -9.54 14.84 -10.59
N THR A 191 -9.45 16.16 -10.67
CA THR A 191 -10.11 17.07 -9.74
C THR A 191 -11.05 17.97 -10.52
N ALA A 192 -12.34 17.95 -10.21
CA ALA A 192 -13.34 18.84 -10.77
C ALA A 192 -13.83 19.81 -9.70
N THR A 193 -13.88 21.09 -10.05
CA THR A 193 -14.42 22.15 -9.18
C THR A 193 -15.75 22.62 -9.74
N PHE A 194 -16.71 22.78 -8.84
CA PHE A 194 -18.05 23.22 -9.16
C PHE A 194 -18.39 24.46 -8.36
N ASP A 195 -19.14 25.36 -8.94
CA ASP A 195 -19.79 26.48 -8.24
C ASP A 195 -21.29 26.22 -8.11
N CYS A 196 -21.81 26.47 -6.93
CA CYS A 196 -23.23 26.49 -6.64
C CYS A 196 -23.54 27.71 -5.75
N CYS A 197 -24.22 28.70 -6.29
CA CYS A 197 -24.56 29.94 -5.57
C CYS A 197 -23.37 30.67 -4.94
N GLY A 198 -22.18 30.65 -5.58
CA GLY A 198 -20.96 31.26 -5.07
C GLY A 198 -20.17 30.40 -4.08
N HIS A 199 -20.65 29.19 -3.77
CA HIS A 199 -19.92 28.23 -2.95
C HIS A 199 -19.19 27.21 -3.81
N SER A 200 -17.90 26.98 -3.50
CA SER A 200 -17.04 26.06 -4.22
C SER A 200 -17.15 24.65 -3.68
N PHE A 201 -17.31 23.67 -4.58
CA PHE A 201 -17.33 22.24 -4.29
C PHE A 201 -16.28 21.52 -5.11
N THR A 202 -15.62 20.54 -4.52
CA THR A 202 -14.57 19.76 -5.20
C THR A 202 -14.93 18.28 -5.22
N ALA A 203 -14.92 17.68 -6.40
CA ALA A 203 -14.94 16.23 -6.59
C ALA A 203 -13.55 15.74 -6.99
N LYS A 204 -13.15 14.61 -6.41
CA LYS A 204 -11.87 13.96 -6.73
C LYS A 204 -12.13 12.53 -7.17
N GLY A 205 -11.44 12.12 -8.22
CA GLY A 205 -11.48 10.77 -8.74
C GLY A 205 -10.11 10.35 -9.25
N LYS A 206 -9.96 9.06 -9.55
CA LYS A 206 -8.77 8.55 -10.22
C LYS A 206 -9.16 7.54 -11.31
N ARG A 207 -8.41 7.56 -12.40
CA ARG A 207 -8.48 6.59 -13.48
C ARG A 207 -7.15 5.84 -13.52
N ILE A 208 -7.21 4.53 -13.37
CA ILE A 208 -6.03 3.67 -13.44
C ILE A 208 -5.56 3.61 -14.88
N LEU A 209 -4.26 3.80 -15.10
CA LEU A 209 -3.60 3.75 -16.40
C LEU A 209 -2.74 2.48 -16.54
N SER A 210 -2.05 2.07 -15.43
CA SER A 210 -1.27 0.84 -15.33
C SER A 210 -1.22 0.37 -13.88
N GLU A 211 -1.39 -0.92 -13.67
CA GLU A 211 -1.26 -1.65 -12.40
C GLU A 211 -0.17 -2.69 -12.50
#